data_f0a3c2f549250b2a7cf7d173a390a26a
#
_entry.id   f0a3c2f549250b2a7cf7d173a390a26a
#
_cell.length_a   1.000
_cell.length_b   1.000
_cell.length_c   1.000
_cell.angle_alpha   90.00
_cell.angle_beta   90.00
_cell.angle_gamma   90.00
#
_symmetry.space_group_name_H-M   'P 1'
#
loop_
_entity.id
_entity.type
_entity.pdbx_description
1 polymer ?
#
loop_
_entity_poly.entity_id
_entity_poly.type
_entity_poly.pdbx_seq_one_letter_code
_entity_poly.pdbx_strand_id
1 'polypeptide(L)'
;MHFIKRVIGRIYSLIYRELSKNKKNLEVPSVRGAIPNRRFLSDSPIAYKDAIEAAKNYVFKLQDGHVEWLRRKPFDPTPGNPQYYRLMYDLMNILQAMHLPAHGKILEVGSGPGWVTEILLMLGYSVDALEPSADLVDIAEARCAGLSPHYRQKEPLDVRHHESTLEEVTFDESHFDAILFFDVLHHVVDEAAAFEKSFRYLKPGGCIGIVESAWHPAFKDLEAEMRAEMAEYGTLENPFSVEYLQILLKNYGFIHAKRYVGINGYFTQDDLHRQLQSAGGAAFSRSNNLTARKPTTEETIYPACSVSTFCTDAEIVLVSGRIDERTYKADLTVDIKNTGETLFDCRPFVAGQVTFALRRGAPGSDAFSECQQRHPLAATLVPGAQARVTMTFSLPPGAVLDGWELDVVAEGLFWFSSKSMQTCAVPVLRRDARVEPEPC
;
A
#
# COMPACT_ATOMS: atom_id res chain seq x y z
N MET A 1 22.41 -2.67 13.75
CA MET A 1 21.38 -2.10 12.86
C MET A 1 21.83 -1.96 11.38
N HIS A 2 23.09 -1.58 11.10
CA HIS A 2 23.60 -1.47 9.72
C HIS A 2 23.72 -2.79 8.94
N PHE A 3 23.99 -3.89 9.62
CA PHE A 3 24.11 -5.22 9.01
C PHE A 3 22.77 -5.73 8.48
N ILE A 4 21.70 -5.55 9.24
CA ILE A 4 20.34 -6.00 8.88
C ILE A 4 19.82 -5.24 7.64
N LYS A 5 20.06 -3.93 7.56
CA LYS A 5 19.69 -3.12 6.37
C LYS A 5 20.44 -3.55 5.09
N ARG A 6 21.69 -3.97 5.20
CA ARG A 6 22.49 -4.49 4.08
C ARG A 6 21.99 -5.86 3.59
N VAL A 7 21.57 -6.71 4.51
CA VAL A 7 21.02 -8.04 4.18
C VAL A 7 19.66 -7.88 3.51
N ILE A 8 18.78 -7.05 4.05
CA ILE A 8 17.46 -6.75 3.46
C ILE A 8 17.61 -6.13 2.06
N GLY A 9 18.51 -5.16 1.87
CA GLY A 9 18.76 -4.55 0.55
C GLY A 9 19.30 -5.54 -0.48
N ARG A 10 20.17 -6.50 -0.08
CA ARG A 10 20.64 -7.57 -0.96
C ARG A 10 19.55 -8.59 -1.30
N ILE A 11 18.69 -8.92 -0.35
CA ILE A 11 17.54 -9.81 -0.58
C ILE A 11 16.57 -9.16 -1.56
N TYR A 12 16.24 -7.89 -1.39
CA TYR A 12 15.39 -7.16 -2.34
C TYR A 12 16.01 -7.08 -3.74
N SER A 13 17.32 -6.83 -3.85
CA SER A 13 17.98 -6.78 -5.16
C SER A 13 18.07 -8.15 -5.85
N LEU A 14 18.22 -9.24 -5.10
CA LEU A 14 18.20 -10.61 -5.62
C LEU A 14 16.79 -11.03 -6.07
N ILE A 15 15.78 -10.73 -5.26
CA ILE A 15 14.36 -10.97 -5.62
C ILE A 15 14.00 -10.18 -6.89
N TYR A 16 14.36 -8.91 -6.97
CA TYR A 16 14.10 -8.08 -8.14
C TYR A 16 14.87 -8.55 -9.38
N ARG A 17 16.09 -9.03 -9.23
CA ARG A 17 16.93 -9.53 -10.31
C ARG A 17 16.43 -10.89 -10.86
N GLU A 18 15.91 -11.75 -10.00
CA GLU A 18 15.33 -13.05 -10.39
C GLU A 18 13.93 -12.89 -11.01
N LEU A 19 13.11 -12.01 -10.46
CA LEU A 19 11.82 -11.64 -11.05
C LEU A 19 11.99 -10.95 -12.41
N SER A 20 13.06 -10.16 -12.60
CA SER A 20 13.31 -9.50 -13.89
C SER A 20 13.88 -10.46 -14.95
N LYS A 21 14.59 -11.51 -14.58
CA LYS A 21 15.04 -12.57 -15.51
C LYS A 21 13.88 -13.41 -16.05
N ASN A 22 12.88 -13.67 -15.21
CA ASN A 22 11.67 -14.40 -15.59
C ASN A 22 10.66 -13.58 -16.39
N LYS A 23 10.87 -12.25 -16.54
CA LYS A 23 10.00 -11.40 -17.39
C LYS A 23 9.96 -11.83 -18.86
N LYS A 24 10.91 -12.61 -19.34
CA LYS A 24 10.89 -13.11 -20.73
C LYS A 24 9.91 -14.26 -20.98
N ASN A 25 9.35 -14.90 -19.93
CA ASN A 25 8.42 -16.00 -20.06
C ASN A 25 7.05 -15.75 -19.42
N LEU A 26 6.82 -14.55 -18.88
CA LEU A 26 5.49 -14.08 -18.52
C LEU A 26 4.99 -13.17 -19.65
N GLU A 27 4.84 -13.70 -20.83
CA GLU A 27 3.82 -13.17 -21.75
C GLU A 27 2.49 -13.42 -21.04
N VAL A 28 1.99 -12.35 -20.39
CA VAL A 28 0.58 -12.29 -20.05
C VAL A 28 -0.14 -12.46 -21.38
N PRO A 29 -0.90 -13.54 -21.59
CA PRO A 29 -1.64 -13.69 -22.82
C PRO A 29 -2.46 -12.41 -22.99
N SER A 30 -2.29 -11.74 -24.09
CA SER A 30 -3.15 -10.63 -24.48
C SER A 30 -4.51 -11.25 -24.79
N VAL A 31 -5.32 -11.47 -23.76
CA VAL A 31 -6.68 -11.99 -23.88
C VAL A 31 -7.54 -10.83 -24.39
N ARG A 32 -7.52 -10.64 -25.72
CA ARG A 32 -8.62 -9.98 -26.38
C ARG A 32 -9.82 -10.94 -26.27
N GLY A 33 -10.77 -10.62 -25.38
CA GLY A 33 -12.11 -11.12 -25.55
C GLY A 33 -12.74 -11.99 -24.46
N ALA A 34 -12.08 -12.35 -23.36
CA ALA A 34 -12.78 -12.95 -22.23
C ALA A 34 -12.62 -12.05 -20.99
N ILE A 35 -13.73 -11.59 -20.44
CA ILE A 35 -13.74 -11.04 -19.08
C ILE A 35 -13.26 -12.20 -18.20
N PRO A 36 -12.16 -12.05 -17.42
CA PRO A 36 -11.72 -13.07 -16.48
C PRO A 36 -12.91 -13.47 -15.61
N ASN A 37 -13.02 -14.73 -15.27
CA ASN A 37 -14.11 -15.19 -14.41
C ASN A 37 -14.22 -14.25 -13.21
N ARG A 38 -15.38 -13.62 -13.08
CA ARG A 38 -15.67 -12.60 -12.07
C ARG A 38 -15.43 -13.15 -10.68
N ARG A 39 -16.03 -14.29 -10.44
CA ARG A 39 -16.00 -15.04 -9.20
C ARG A 39 -15.50 -16.44 -9.47
N PHE A 40 -15.08 -17.11 -8.42
CA PHE A 40 -14.64 -18.49 -8.48
C PHE A 40 -15.71 -19.42 -9.05
N LEU A 41 -16.93 -19.28 -8.53
CA LEU A 41 -18.09 -20.00 -9.07
C LEU A 41 -18.78 -19.14 -10.13
N SER A 42 -18.99 -19.71 -11.32
CA SER A 42 -19.74 -19.06 -12.41
C SER A 42 -21.22 -18.91 -12.10
N ASP A 43 -21.74 -19.81 -11.28
CA ASP A 43 -23.11 -19.84 -10.80
C ASP A 43 -23.11 -19.91 -9.26
N SER A 44 -23.92 -19.08 -8.62
CA SER A 44 -24.12 -19.15 -7.18
C SER A 44 -25.30 -20.07 -6.89
N PRO A 45 -25.17 -21.04 -5.96
CA PRO A 45 -26.30 -21.86 -5.52
C PRO A 45 -27.32 -21.09 -4.67
N ILE A 46 -26.99 -19.84 -4.28
CA ILE A 46 -27.80 -18.98 -3.40
C ILE A 46 -28.23 -17.75 -4.17
N ALA A 47 -29.52 -17.42 -4.11
CA ALA A 47 -30.01 -16.16 -4.64
C ALA A 47 -29.48 -14.99 -3.80
N TYR A 48 -29.06 -13.92 -4.44
CA TYR A 48 -28.42 -12.79 -3.77
C TYR A 48 -29.21 -12.19 -2.61
N LYS A 49 -30.55 -12.04 -2.78
CA LYS A 49 -31.42 -11.56 -1.69
C LYS A 49 -31.41 -12.49 -0.47
N ASP A 50 -31.30 -13.81 -0.71
CA ASP A 50 -31.31 -14.81 0.35
C ASP A 50 -29.95 -14.81 1.07
N ALA A 51 -28.86 -14.49 0.36
CA ALA A 51 -27.53 -14.34 0.96
C ALA A 51 -27.45 -13.15 1.93
N ILE A 52 -28.09 -12.02 1.62
CA ILE A 52 -28.18 -10.86 2.54
C ILE A 52 -28.96 -11.23 3.80
N GLU A 53 -30.12 -11.85 3.64
CA GLU A 53 -30.92 -12.29 4.79
C GLU A 53 -30.21 -13.36 5.63
N ALA A 54 -29.45 -14.24 4.98
CA ALA A 54 -28.64 -15.22 5.68
C ALA A 54 -27.49 -14.57 6.47
N ALA A 55 -26.84 -13.52 5.93
CA ALA A 55 -25.82 -12.77 6.64
C ALA A 55 -26.40 -12.08 7.88
N LYS A 56 -27.58 -11.48 7.79
CA LYS A 56 -28.29 -10.87 8.94
C LYS A 56 -28.58 -11.88 10.05
N ASN A 57 -28.81 -13.13 9.69
CA ASN A 57 -29.15 -14.21 10.61
C ASN A 57 -28.01 -15.23 10.81
N TYR A 58 -26.78 -14.84 10.56
CA TYR A 58 -25.63 -15.76 10.52
C TYR A 58 -25.42 -16.51 11.83
N VAL A 59 -25.46 -15.81 12.96
CA VAL A 59 -25.16 -16.38 14.28
C VAL A 59 -26.18 -17.46 14.69
N PHE A 60 -27.44 -17.36 14.28
CA PHE A 60 -28.46 -18.37 14.57
C PHE A 60 -28.17 -19.76 13.97
N LYS A 61 -27.32 -19.82 12.97
CA LYS A 61 -26.93 -21.05 12.30
C LYS A 61 -25.66 -21.67 12.86
N LEU A 62 -24.98 -20.94 13.75
CA LEU A 62 -23.76 -21.39 14.34
C LEU A 62 -23.97 -22.30 15.55
N GLN A 63 -23.08 -23.26 15.73
CA GLN A 63 -22.97 -24.05 16.94
C GLN A 63 -22.35 -23.19 18.07
N ASP A 64 -22.65 -23.51 19.33
CA ASP A 64 -22.16 -22.76 20.50
C ASP A 64 -20.63 -22.55 20.53
N GLY A 65 -19.89 -23.56 20.14
CA GLY A 65 -18.43 -23.46 20.04
C GLY A 65 -17.92 -22.44 19.02
N HIS A 66 -18.67 -22.24 17.94
CA HIS A 66 -18.39 -21.24 16.90
C HIS A 66 -18.64 -19.83 17.40
N VAL A 67 -19.75 -19.60 18.11
CA VAL A 67 -20.06 -18.30 18.72
C VAL A 67 -18.99 -17.90 19.70
N GLU A 68 -18.54 -18.85 20.53
CA GLU A 68 -17.45 -18.60 21.48
C GLU A 68 -16.11 -18.32 20.78
N TRP A 69 -15.83 -18.96 19.65
CA TRP A 69 -14.68 -18.64 18.82
C TRP A 69 -14.78 -17.22 18.21
N LEU A 70 -15.94 -16.81 17.72
CA LEU A 70 -16.18 -15.44 17.22
C LEU A 70 -15.87 -14.39 18.29
N ARG A 71 -16.31 -14.62 19.54
CA ARG A 71 -16.03 -13.74 20.68
C ARG A 71 -14.54 -13.62 20.96
N ARG A 72 -13.74 -14.65 20.69
CA ARG A 72 -12.30 -14.68 20.92
C ARG A 72 -11.44 -14.38 19.71
N LYS A 73 -12.02 -14.39 18.49
CA LYS A 73 -11.28 -14.09 17.27
C LYS A 73 -10.50 -12.77 17.42
N PRO A 74 -9.22 -12.69 17.02
CA PRO A 74 -8.38 -13.73 16.43
C PRO A 74 -7.62 -14.56 17.48
N PHE A 75 -7.80 -14.30 18.78
CA PHE A 75 -7.04 -14.85 19.91
C PHE A 75 -7.56 -16.24 20.29
N ASP A 76 -7.36 -17.23 19.42
CA ASP A 76 -7.67 -18.62 19.73
C ASP A 76 -6.53 -19.20 20.60
N PRO A 77 -6.86 -19.70 21.82
CA PRO A 77 -5.86 -20.27 22.73
C PRO A 77 -5.31 -21.64 22.28
N THR A 78 -5.81 -22.21 21.19
CA THR A 78 -5.34 -23.50 20.70
C THR A 78 -3.86 -23.40 20.31
N PRO A 79 -2.95 -24.14 20.99
CA PRO A 79 -1.53 -24.09 20.67
C PRO A 79 -1.26 -24.44 19.20
N GLY A 80 -0.47 -23.59 18.54
CA GLY A 80 -0.11 -23.81 17.13
C GLY A 80 -1.18 -23.43 16.13
N ASN A 81 -2.25 -22.73 16.53
CA ASN A 81 -3.28 -22.25 15.61
C ASN A 81 -2.68 -21.31 14.55
N PRO A 82 -2.56 -21.73 13.29
CA PRO A 82 -1.97 -20.93 12.24
C PRO A 82 -2.86 -19.75 11.84
N GLN A 83 -4.17 -19.81 12.14
CA GLN A 83 -5.13 -18.78 11.74
C GLN A 83 -4.88 -17.47 12.46
N TYR A 84 -4.54 -17.48 13.76
CA TYR A 84 -4.15 -16.28 14.48
C TYR A 84 -3.01 -15.54 13.81
N TYR A 85 -1.91 -16.25 13.52
CA TYR A 85 -0.74 -15.64 12.89
C TYR A 85 -1.06 -15.09 11.50
N ARG A 86 -1.86 -15.81 10.71
CA ARG A 86 -2.28 -15.35 9.38
C ARG A 86 -3.10 -14.06 9.47
N LEU A 87 -4.13 -14.05 10.31
CA LEU A 87 -5.02 -12.89 10.45
C LEU A 87 -4.26 -11.64 10.92
N MET A 88 -3.42 -11.78 11.94
CA MET A 88 -2.61 -10.67 12.46
C MET A 88 -1.57 -10.21 11.44
N TYR A 89 -0.92 -11.14 10.75
CA TYR A 89 0.05 -10.82 9.72
C TYR A 89 -0.59 -10.05 8.56
N ASP A 90 -1.71 -10.54 8.04
CA ASP A 90 -2.40 -9.89 6.94
C ASP A 90 -2.93 -8.51 7.34
N LEU A 91 -3.52 -8.36 8.54
CA LEU A 91 -3.99 -7.07 9.04
C LEU A 91 -2.85 -6.06 9.18
N MET A 92 -1.75 -6.43 9.85
CA MET A 92 -0.64 -5.49 10.04
C MET A 92 0.00 -5.08 8.72
N ASN A 93 0.13 -6.00 7.78
CA ASN A 93 0.71 -5.70 6.48
C ASN A 93 -0.20 -4.81 5.61
N ILE A 94 -1.52 -5.06 5.59
CA ILE A 94 -2.43 -4.21 4.81
C ILE A 94 -2.49 -2.80 5.38
N LEU A 95 -2.56 -2.64 6.70
CA LEU A 95 -2.55 -1.32 7.35
C LEU A 95 -1.26 -0.56 7.04
N GLN A 96 -0.11 -1.24 7.08
CA GLN A 96 1.17 -0.64 6.67
C GLN A 96 1.15 -0.22 5.19
N ALA A 97 0.60 -1.06 4.31
CA ALA A 97 0.53 -0.79 2.87
C ALA A 97 -0.45 0.33 2.49
N MET A 98 -1.46 0.58 3.32
CA MET A 98 -2.44 1.65 3.11
C MET A 98 -1.89 3.05 3.43
N HIS A 99 -0.81 3.18 4.19
CA HIS A 99 -0.21 4.46 4.59
C HIS A 99 -1.24 5.45 5.16
N LEU A 100 -2.00 4.99 6.14
CA LEU A 100 -3.09 5.76 6.72
C LEU A 100 -2.59 7.01 7.44
N PRO A 101 -3.32 8.14 7.36
CA PRO A 101 -3.01 9.30 8.17
C PRO A 101 -3.21 8.99 9.66
N ALA A 102 -2.40 9.58 10.53
CA ALA A 102 -2.58 9.45 11.96
C ALA A 102 -4.00 9.91 12.36
N HIS A 103 -4.67 9.11 13.18
CA HIS A 103 -6.05 9.38 13.63
C HIS A 103 -7.09 9.49 12.50
N GLY A 104 -6.81 8.91 11.34
CA GLY A 104 -7.72 8.88 10.20
C GLY A 104 -9.05 8.21 10.52
N LYS A 105 -10.07 8.51 9.73
CA LYS A 105 -11.40 7.92 9.82
C LYS A 105 -11.53 6.77 8.84
N ILE A 106 -11.86 5.58 9.34
CA ILE A 106 -11.90 4.34 8.60
C ILE A 106 -13.33 3.80 8.57
N LEU A 107 -13.80 3.39 7.39
CA LEU A 107 -14.95 2.50 7.26
C LEU A 107 -14.44 1.07 7.19
N GLU A 108 -14.78 0.25 8.16
CA GLU A 108 -14.57 -1.19 8.14
C GLU A 108 -15.84 -1.86 7.63
N VAL A 109 -15.75 -2.55 6.49
CA VAL A 109 -16.87 -3.25 5.87
C VAL A 109 -16.83 -4.72 6.28
N GLY A 110 -17.92 -5.23 6.85
CA GLY A 110 -18.00 -6.59 7.38
C GLY A 110 -17.16 -6.76 8.63
N SER A 111 -17.42 -5.91 9.64
CA SER A 111 -16.61 -5.90 10.87
C SER A 111 -16.75 -7.20 11.69
N GLY A 112 -17.80 -7.99 11.42
CA GLY A 112 -18.04 -9.22 12.15
C GLY A 112 -18.07 -8.99 13.66
N PRO A 113 -17.38 -9.83 14.47
CA PRO A 113 -17.35 -9.69 15.92
C PRO A 113 -16.41 -8.55 16.42
N GLY A 114 -15.96 -7.64 15.55
CA GLY A 114 -15.27 -6.39 15.90
C GLY A 114 -13.80 -6.53 16.31
N TRP A 115 -13.13 -7.62 15.98
CA TRP A 115 -11.74 -7.80 16.38
C TRP A 115 -10.77 -6.88 15.61
N VAL A 116 -11.06 -6.57 14.33
CA VAL A 116 -10.30 -5.59 13.55
C VAL A 116 -10.62 -4.18 14.05
N THR A 117 -11.90 -3.88 14.29
CA THR A 117 -12.36 -2.62 14.91
C THR A 117 -11.58 -2.34 16.21
N GLU A 118 -11.49 -3.31 17.11
CA GLU A 118 -10.75 -3.18 18.37
C GLU A 118 -9.29 -2.77 18.13
N ILE A 119 -8.60 -3.43 17.21
CA ILE A 119 -7.21 -3.10 16.87
C ILE A 119 -7.08 -1.71 16.26
N LEU A 120 -7.98 -1.32 15.36
CA LEU A 120 -7.99 0.01 14.77
C LEU A 120 -8.15 1.11 15.82
N LEU A 121 -9.04 0.89 16.80
CA LEU A 121 -9.23 1.79 17.94
C LEU A 121 -7.98 1.88 18.82
N MET A 122 -7.30 0.75 19.09
CA MET A 122 -6.03 0.73 19.81
C MET A 122 -4.92 1.49 19.08
N LEU A 123 -4.95 1.51 17.75
CA LEU A 123 -4.04 2.30 16.92
C LEU A 123 -4.43 3.78 16.81
N GLY A 124 -5.56 4.20 17.43
CA GLY A 124 -6.01 5.59 17.50
C GLY A 124 -6.82 6.07 16.31
N TYR A 125 -7.32 5.17 15.47
CA TYR A 125 -8.23 5.51 14.37
C TYR A 125 -9.66 5.76 14.86
N SER A 126 -10.44 6.53 14.11
CA SER A 126 -11.89 6.63 14.24
C SER A 126 -12.53 5.59 13.31
N VAL A 127 -13.49 4.82 13.78
CA VAL A 127 -14.03 3.68 13.01
C VAL A 127 -15.54 3.75 12.89
N ASP A 128 -16.04 3.70 11.66
CA ASP A 128 -17.41 3.31 11.36
C ASP A 128 -17.37 1.82 10.97
N ALA A 129 -17.93 0.95 11.80
CA ALA A 129 -17.91 -0.51 11.64
C ALA A 129 -19.26 -0.97 11.08
N LEU A 130 -19.25 -1.58 9.90
CA LEU A 130 -20.44 -2.01 9.17
C LEU A 130 -20.58 -3.52 9.21
N GLU A 131 -21.70 -4.02 9.74
CA GLU A 131 -21.99 -5.45 9.86
C GLU A 131 -23.51 -5.69 9.78
N PRO A 132 -24.00 -6.59 8.92
CA PRO A 132 -25.43 -6.83 8.79
C PRO A 132 -26.05 -7.66 9.92
N SER A 133 -25.26 -8.43 10.68
CA SER A 133 -25.78 -9.28 11.76
C SER A 133 -25.85 -8.52 13.08
N ALA A 134 -27.04 -8.32 13.63
CA ALA A 134 -27.27 -7.69 14.92
C ALA A 134 -26.47 -8.38 16.05
N ASP A 135 -26.48 -9.72 16.07
CA ASP A 135 -25.76 -10.48 17.09
C ASP A 135 -24.23 -10.27 17.02
N LEU A 136 -23.68 -10.10 15.81
CA LEU A 136 -22.24 -9.78 15.64
C LEU A 136 -21.95 -8.34 16.05
N VAL A 137 -22.86 -7.41 15.77
CA VAL A 137 -22.77 -6.02 16.25
C VAL A 137 -22.76 -5.99 17.78
N ASP A 138 -23.64 -6.71 18.44
CA ASP A 138 -23.67 -6.80 19.90
C ASP A 138 -22.34 -7.33 20.47
N ILE A 139 -21.76 -8.34 19.85
CA ILE A 139 -20.43 -8.86 20.22
C ILE A 139 -19.35 -7.79 20.02
N ALA A 140 -19.38 -7.07 18.89
CA ALA A 140 -18.41 -6.03 18.56
C ALA A 140 -18.51 -4.84 19.54
N GLU A 141 -19.73 -4.40 19.86
CA GLU A 141 -19.96 -3.33 20.85
C GLU A 141 -19.46 -3.72 22.23
N ALA A 142 -19.78 -4.92 22.70
CA ALA A 142 -19.31 -5.43 23.99
C ALA A 142 -17.78 -5.51 24.04
N ARG A 143 -17.16 -5.92 22.93
CA ARG A 143 -15.69 -5.99 22.79
C ARG A 143 -15.06 -4.60 22.87
N CYS A 144 -15.56 -3.63 22.12
CA CYS A 144 -15.06 -2.26 22.10
C CYS A 144 -15.27 -1.57 23.48
N ALA A 145 -16.44 -1.76 24.09
CA ALA A 145 -16.72 -1.26 25.45
C ALA A 145 -15.77 -1.84 26.50
N GLY A 146 -15.39 -3.12 26.34
CA GLY A 146 -14.45 -3.83 27.20
C GLY A 146 -12.99 -3.43 27.02
N LEU A 147 -12.65 -2.64 26.00
CA LEU A 147 -11.28 -2.20 25.73
C LEU A 147 -10.74 -1.40 26.92
N SER A 148 -9.64 -1.88 27.47
CA SER A 148 -9.02 -1.22 28.62
C SER A 148 -8.64 0.24 28.32
N PRO A 149 -8.93 1.19 29.23
CA PRO A 149 -8.51 2.58 29.09
C PRO A 149 -7.01 2.74 28.83
N HIS A 150 -6.20 1.81 29.30
CA HIS A 150 -4.75 1.82 29.07
C HIS A 150 -4.35 1.73 27.58
N TYR A 151 -5.18 1.07 26.77
CA TYR A 151 -4.94 0.91 25.32
C TYR A 151 -5.73 1.91 24.46
N ARG A 152 -6.55 2.77 25.07
CA ARG A 152 -7.32 3.77 24.34
C ARG A 152 -6.45 4.97 23.99
N GLN A 153 -6.31 5.24 22.70
CA GLN A 153 -5.61 6.44 22.23
C GLN A 153 -6.49 7.69 22.28
N LYS A 154 -7.82 7.49 22.33
CA LYS A 154 -8.83 8.56 22.42
C LYS A 154 -9.87 8.22 23.48
N GLU A 155 -10.35 9.24 24.17
CA GLU A 155 -11.49 9.14 25.08
C GLU A 155 -12.50 10.26 24.81
N PRO A 156 -13.77 9.96 24.55
CA PRO A 156 -14.33 8.61 24.40
C PRO A 156 -13.81 7.92 23.14
N LEU A 157 -13.97 6.58 23.04
CA LEU A 157 -13.70 5.84 21.82
C LEU A 157 -14.55 6.39 20.67
N ASP A 158 -13.89 6.66 19.54
CA ASP A 158 -14.56 7.18 18.34
C ASP A 158 -14.91 6.00 17.41
N VAL A 159 -15.95 5.29 17.81
CA VAL A 159 -16.50 4.15 17.07
C VAL A 159 -18.00 4.28 16.91
N ARG A 160 -18.50 3.89 15.74
CA ARG A 160 -19.92 3.75 15.45
C ARG A 160 -20.16 2.40 14.79
N HIS A 161 -21.06 1.62 15.33
CA HIS A 161 -21.49 0.37 14.75
C HIS A 161 -22.76 0.61 13.93
N HIS A 162 -22.80 0.02 12.73
CA HIS A 162 -23.91 0.13 11.79
C HIS A 162 -24.41 -1.28 11.46
N GLU A 163 -25.60 -1.62 11.92
CA GLU A 163 -26.30 -2.85 11.53
C GLU A 163 -26.86 -2.68 10.12
N SER A 164 -26.02 -2.92 9.12
CA SER A 164 -26.40 -2.74 7.70
C SER A 164 -25.40 -3.41 6.77
N THR A 165 -25.77 -3.55 5.50
CA THR A 165 -24.84 -3.88 4.41
C THR A 165 -24.33 -2.62 3.72
N LEU A 166 -23.24 -2.75 2.95
CA LEU A 166 -22.72 -1.62 2.17
C LEU A 166 -23.71 -1.20 1.07
N GLU A 167 -24.52 -2.13 0.58
CA GLU A 167 -25.56 -1.87 -0.40
C GLU A 167 -26.70 -1.00 0.17
N GLU A 168 -27.02 -1.17 1.46
CA GLU A 168 -28.15 -0.51 2.12
C GLU A 168 -27.74 0.83 2.76
N VAL A 169 -26.54 0.91 3.38
CA VAL A 169 -26.06 2.09 4.11
C VAL A 169 -25.79 3.28 3.19
N THR A 170 -25.96 4.48 3.74
CA THR A 170 -25.58 5.72 3.08
C THR A 170 -24.72 6.57 4.01
N PHE A 171 -23.55 7.00 3.52
CA PHE A 171 -22.67 7.95 4.18
C PHE A 171 -22.51 9.20 3.32
N ASP A 172 -22.00 10.26 3.94
CA ASP A 172 -21.62 11.47 3.22
C ASP A 172 -20.48 11.15 2.24
N GLU A 173 -20.45 11.87 1.14
CA GLU A 173 -19.34 11.78 0.18
C GLU A 173 -18.05 12.36 0.77
N SER A 174 -16.92 11.78 0.41
CA SER A 174 -15.60 12.24 0.87
C SER A 174 -15.48 12.27 2.41
N HIS A 175 -16.01 11.25 3.06
CA HIS A 175 -16.12 11.17 4.52
C HIS A 175 -14.96 10.41 5.18
N PHE A 176 -14.47 9.36 4.53
CA PHE A 176 -13.46 8.45 5.08
C PHE A 176 -12.06 8.70 4.49
N ASP A 177 -11.05 8.57 5.33
CA ASP A 177 -9.65 8.53 4.90
C ASP A 177 -9.30 7.18 4.31
N ALA A 178 -9.98 6.13 4.79
CA ALA A 178 -9.80 4.77 4.28
C ALA A 178 -11.06 3.94 4.36
N ILE A 179 -11.14 2.93 3.49
CA ILE A 179 -12.13 1.84 3.55
C ILE A 179 -11.38 0.52 3.55
N LEU A 180 -11.72 -0.35 4.50
CA LEU A 180 -11.10 -1.66 4.68
C LEU A 180 -12.12 -2.78 4.48
N PHE A 181 -11.80 -3.68 3.55
CA PHE A 181 -12.45 -4.98 3.39
C PHE A 181 -11.48 -6.04 3.90
N PHE A 182 -11.81 -6.66 5.02
CA PHE A 182 -10.95 -7.68 5.60
C PHE A 182 -11.69 -9.01 5.69
N ASP A 183 -11.41 -9.91 4.75
CA ASP A 183 -12.01 -11.26 4.66
C ASP A 183 -13.54 -11.20 4.57
N VAL A 184 -14.06 -10.33 3.70
CA VAL A 184 -15.51 -10.04 3.60
C VAL A 184 -16.02 -9.82 2.19
N LEU A 185 -15.18 -9.40 1.25
CA LEU A 185 -15.65 -8.98 -0.09
C LEU A 185 -16.30 -10.14 -0.85
N HIS A 186 -15.89 -11.38 -0.57
CA HIS A 186 -16.48 -12.59 -1.13
C HIS A 186 -17.93 -12.84 -0.69
N HIS A 187 -18.38 -12.20 0.40
CA HIS A 187 -19.78 -12.19 0.84
C HIS A 187 -20.61 -11.08 0.19
N VAL A 188 -19.98 -10.04 -0.34
CA VAL A 188 -20.67 -8.89 -0.94
C VAL A 188 -21.44 -9.32 -2.18
N VAL A 189 -22.70 -8.96 -2.22
CA VAL A 189 -23.66 -9.40 -3.26
C VAL A 189 -23.50 -8.58 -4.54
N ASP A 190 -23.39 -7.26 -4.42
CA ASP A 190 -23.20 -6.32 -5.53
C ASP A 190 -21.84 -5.64 -5.41
N GLU A 191 -20.82 -6.29 -5.97
CA GLU A 191 -19.46 -5.75 -5.97
C GLU A 191 -19.34 -4.43 -6.73
N ALA A 192 -20.17 -4.23 -7.76
CA ALA A 192 -20.16 -2.99 -8.55
C ALA A 192 -20.62 -1.81 -7.68
N ALA A 193 -21.76 -1.97 -7.00
CA ALA A 193 -22.26 -0.97 -6.06
C ALA A 193 -21.29 -0.75 -4.89
N ALA A 194 -20.64 -1.80 -4.39
CA ALA A 194 -19.67 -1.70 -3.31
C ALA A 194 -18.46 -0.83 -3.71
N PHE A 195 -17.90 -1.02 -4.91
CA PHE A 195 -16.76 -0.21 -5.37
C PHE A 195 -17.18 1.22 -5.73
N GLU A 196 -18.36 1.43 -6.32
CA GLU A 196 -18.91 2.76 -6.59
C GLU A 196 -19.08 3.56 -5.29
N LYS A 197 -19.77 2.97 -4.30
CA LYS A 197 -19.99 3.60 -2.99
C LYS A 197 -18.69 3.86 -2.27
N SER A 198 -17.76 2.90 -2.29
CA SER A 198 -16.44 3.08 -1.69
C SER A 198 -15.69 4.27 -2.30
N PHE A 199 -15.74 4.42 -3.63
CA PHE A 199 -15.13 5.55 -4.29
C PHE A 199 -15.78 6.89 -3.88
N ARG A 200 -17.09 6.94 -3.78
CA ARG A 200 -17.81 8.14 -3.35
C ARG A 200 -17.50 8.53 -1.91
N TYR A 201 -17.50 7.58 -1.02
CA TYR A 201 -17.31 7.80 0.42
C TYR A 201 -15.87 8.15 0.81
N LEU A 202 -14.88 7.72 0.03
CA LEU A 202 -13.49 8.11 0.25
C LEU A 202 -13.25 9.58 -0.04
N LYS A 203 -12.48 10.23 0.83
CA LYS A 203 -11.89 11.55 0.56
C LYS A 203 -10.97 11.49 -0.66
N PRO A 204 -10.76 12.61 -1.37
CA PRO A 204 -9.67 12.70 -2.33
C PRO A 204 -8.34 12.29 -1.69
N GLY A 205 -7.59 11.41 -2.34
CA GLY A 205 -6.37 10.82 -1.77
C GLY A 205 -6.57 9.66 -0.80
N GLY A 206 -7.81 9.37 -0.41
CA GLY A 206 -8.16 8.26 0.47
C GLY A 206 -7.84 6.90 -0.14
N CYS A 207 -7.64 5.89 0.70
CA CYS A 207 -7.18 4.55 0.32
C CYS A 207 -8.24 3.48 0.57
N ILE A 208 -8.36 2.53 -0.35
CA ILE A 208 -9.06 1.27 -0.13
C ILE A 208 -8.04 0.16 0.14
N GLY A 209 -8.27 -0.64 1.19
CA GLY A 209 -7.53 -1.86 1.51
C GLY A 209 -8.42 -3.07 1.40
N ILE A 210 -7.94 -4.11 0.74
CA ILE A 210 -8.66 -5.37 0.53
C ILE A 210 -7.76 -6.51 0.96
N VAL A 211 -8.24 -7.34 1.86
CA VAL A 211 -7.64 -8.62 2.24
C VAL A 211 -8.67 -9.69 1.98
N GLU A 212 -8.40 -10.56 1.03
CA GLU A 212 -9.33 -11.59 0.58
C GLU A 212 -8.70 -12.96 0.51
N SER A 213 -9.51 -13.98 0.65
CA SER A 213 -9.11 -15.35 0.38
C SER A 213 -8.62 -15.48 -1.05
N ALA A 214 -7.48 -16.14 -1.23
CA ALA A 214 -6.92 -16.35 -2.56
C ALA A 214 -7.74 -17.40 -3.30
N TRP A 215 -8.26 -17.03 -4.46
CA TRP A 215 -8.63 -18.00 -5.43
C TRP A 215 -7.43 -18.42 -6.27
N HIS A 216 -7.15 -19.72 -6.32
CA HIS A 216 -6.12 -20.28 -7.20
C HIS A 216 -6.64 -21.55 -7.89
N PRO A 217 -6.48 -21.68 -9.21
CA PRO A 217 -7.01 -22.82 -9.99
C PRO A 217 -6.50 -24.22 -9.54
N ALA A 218 -5.41 -24.23 -8.75
CA ALA A 218 -4.86 -25.49 -8.23
C ALA A 218 -5.63 -26.07 -7.03
N PHE A 219 -6.57 -25.31 -6.43
CA PHE A 219 -7.36 -25.78 -5.28
C PHE A 219 -8.61 -26.54 -5.78
N LYS A 220 -8.44 -27.77 -6.19
CA LYS A 220 -9.53 -28.59 -6.75
C LYS A 220 -10.68 -28.87 -5.78
N ASP A 221 -10.38 -28.89 -4.48
CA ASP A 221 -11.37 -29.19 -3.44
C ASP A 221 -12.10 -27.94 -2.93
N LEU A 222 -11.59 -26.74 -3.23
CA LEU A 222 -12.13 -25.48 -2.74
C LEU A 222 -13.58 -25.23 -3.20
N GLU A 223 -13.94 -25.63 -4.40
CA GLU A 223 -15.30 -25.48 -4.90
C GLU A 223 -16.32 -26.30 -4.08
N ALA A 224 -15.97 -27.52 -3.72
CA ALA A 224 -16.83 -28.37 -2.91
C ALA A 224 -16.97 -27.82 -1.49
N GLU A 225 -15.88 -27.31 -0.90
CA GLU A 225 -15.88 -26.69 0.41
C GLU A 225 -16.78 -25.45 0.42
N MET A 226 -16.61 -24.52 -0.53
CA MET A 226 -17.42 -23.33 -0.65
C MET A 226 -18.90 -23.62 -0.85
N ARG A 227 -19.23 -24.58 -1.71
CA ARG A 227 -20.61 -25.01 -1.91
C ARG A 227 -21.24 -25.60 -0.64
N ALA A 228 -20.44 -26.35 0.13
CA ALA A 228 -20.87 -26.91 1.41
C ALA A 228 -21.10 -25.79 2.44
N GLU A 229 -20.20 -24.82 2.57
CA GLU A 229 -20.36 -23.66 3.45
C GLU A 229 -21.59 -22.83 3.08
N MET A 230 -21.77 -22.52 1.80
CA MET A 230 -22.97 -21.81 1.35
C MET A 230 -24.25 -22.58 1.64
N ALA A 231 -24.25 -23.91 1.52
CA ALA A 231 -25.41 -24.74 1.85
C ALA A 231 -25.69 -24.79 3.35
N GLU A 232 -24.63 -24.78 4.18
CA GLU A 232 -24.75 -24.84 5.64
C GLU A 232 -25.19 -23.50 6.23
N TYR A 233 -24.51 -22.40 5.86
CA TYR A 233 -24.74 -21.08 6.46
C TYR A 233 -25.68 -20.20 5.62
N GLY A 234 -25.83 -20.46 4.33
CA GLY A 234 -26.63 -19.66 3.41
C GLY A 234 -25.98 -18.34 3.01
N THR A 235 -24.78 -18.05 3.51
CA THR A 235 -23.98 -16.88 3.13
C THR A 235 -23.30 -17.10 1.78
N LEU A 236 -22.97 -16.03 1.08
CA LEU A 236 -22.24 -16.10 -0.16
C LEU A 236 -20.74 -16.33 0.14
N GLU A 237 -20.18 -17.43 -0.34
CA GLU A 237 -18.77 -17.79 -0.21
C GLU A 237 -18.16 -17.90 -1.62
N ASN A 238 -17.94 -16.77 -2.27
CA ASN A 238 -17.54 -16.79 -3.67
C ASN A 238 -16.46 -15.72 -3.98
N PRO A 239 -15.18 -16.02 -3.73
CA PRO A 239 -14.09 -15.09 -3.90
C PRO A 239 -13.89 -14.67 -5.36
N PHE A 240 -13.24 -13.54 -5.52
CA PHE A 240 -12.90 -12.95 -6.81
C PHE A 240 -11.48 -13.29 -7.24
N SER A 241 -11.24 -13.32 -8.55
CA SER A 241 -9.88 -13.28 -9.06
C SER A 241 -9.26 -11.90 -8.82
N VAL A 242 -7.94 -11.88 -8.58
CA VAL A 242 -7.20 -10.63 -8.38
C VAL A 242 -7.29 -9.72 -9.58
N GLU A 243 -7.22 -10.30 -10.76
CA GLU A 243 -7.28 -9.59 -12.04
C GLU A 243 -8.63 -8.88 -12.19
N TYR A 244 -9.71 -9.54 -11.76
CA TYR A 244 -11.04 -8.92 -11.78
C TYR A 244 -11.15 -7.77 -10.77
N LEU A 245 -10.64 -7.95 -9.55
CA LEU A 245 -10.62 -6.87 -8.55
C LEU A 245 -9.80 -5.67 -9.03
N GLN A 246 -8.69 -5.88 -9.70
CA GLN A 246 -7.90 -4.80 -10.28
C GLN A 246 -8.64 -4.07 -11.42
N ILE A 247 -9.43 -4.80 -12.22
CA ILE A 247 -10.28 -4.21 -13.26
C ILE A 247 -11.39 -3.37 -12.61
N LEU A 248 -12.05 -3.88 -11.57
CA LEU A 248 -13.07 -3.11 -10.83
C LEU A 248 -12.50 -1.83 -10.26
N LEU A 249 -11.39 -1.90 -9.54
CA LEU A 249 -10.72 -0.73 -8.98
C LEU A 249 -10.46 0.32 -10.07
N LYS A 250 -9.91 -0.09 -11.20
CA LYS A 250 -9.65 0.81 -12.33
C LYS A 250 -10.94 1.40 -12.92
N ASN A 251 -11.97 0.58 -13.11
CA ASN A 251 -13.24 1.01 -13.73
C ASN A 251 -13.98 2.03 -12.89
N TYR A 252 -13.84 1.96 -11.56
CA TYR A 252 -14.42 2.93 -10.63
C TYR A 252 -13.49 4.12 -10.32
N GLY A 253 -12.40 4.28 -11.07
CA GLY A 253 -11.55 5.47 -11.00
C GLY A 253 -10.44 5.41 -9.95
N PHE A 254 -10.24 4.28 -9.28
CA PHE A 254 -9.10 4.11 -8.38
C PHE A 254 -7.80 4.06 -9.16
N ILE A 255 -6.77 4.66 -8.58
CA ILE A 255 -5.41 4.69 -9.13
C ILE A 255 -4.44 3.93 -8.23
N HIS A 256 -3.27 3.61 -8.75
CA HIS A 256 -2.19 2.94 -8.01
C HIS A 256 -2.62 1.61 -7.36
N ALA A 257 -3.47 0.85 -8.04
CA ALA A 257 -3.83 -0.48 -7.58
C ALA A 257 -2.58 -1.37 -7.48
N LYS A 258 -2.28 -1.83 -6.26
CA LYS A 258 -1.11 -2.66 -5.95
C LYS A 258 -1.57 -3.97 -5.31
N ARG A 259 -1.01 -5.07 -5.79
CA ARG A 259 -1.13 -6.37 -5.14
C ARG A 259 0.08 -6.62 -4.26
N TYR A 260 -0.16 -7.04 -3.04
CA TYR A 260 0.87 -7.46 -2.11
C TYR A 260 0.82 -8.98 -1.96
N VAL A 261 1.99 -9.60 -1.98
CA VAL A 261 2.13 -11.04 -1.75
C VAL A 261 2.89 -11.21 -0.46
N GLY A 262 2.22 -11.73 0.55
CA GLY A 262 2.81 -12.02 1.84
C GLY A 262 3.63 -13.32 1.80
N ILE A 263 4.72 -13.36 2.57
CA ILE A 263 5.46 -14.59 2.84
C ILE A 263 4.98 -15.09 4.21
N ASN A 264 4.33 -16.24 4.24
CA ASN A 264 3.84 -16.81 5.50
C ASN A 264 4.98 -17.34 6.37
N GLY A 265 5.16 -16.72 7.54
CA GLY A 265 6.07 -17.20 8.59
C GLY A 265 7.53 -16.76 8.47
N TYR A 266 8.32 -17.21 9.41
CA TYR A 266 9.76 -17.05 9.42
C TYR A 266 10.39 -18.21 8.68
N PHE A 267 11.33 -17.91 7.80
CA PHE A 267 12.12 -18.91 7.07
C PHE A 267 13.57 -18.83 7.53
N THR A 268 14.23 -19.95 7.59
CA THR A 268 15.69 -19.93 7.61
C THR A 268 16.19 -19.37 6.28
N GLN A 269 17.41 -18.84 6.25
CA GLN A 269 18.00 -18.32 5.02
C GLN A 269 17.99 -19.36 3.90
N ASP A 270 18.26 -20.61 4.24
CA ASP A 270 18.30 -21.73 3.27
C ASP A 270 16.90 -22.12 2.79
N ASP A 271 15.90 -22.09 3.66
CA ASP A 271 14.50 -22.32 3.29
C ASP A 271 13.98 -21.23 2.36
N LEU A 272 14.26 -19.97 2.66
CA LEU A 272 13.90 -18.86 1.79
C LEU A 272 14.54 -19.00 0.39
N HIS A 273 15.81 -19.37 0.31
CA HIS A 273 16.50 -19.62 -0.95
C HIS A 273 15.84 -20.76 -1.75
N ARG A 274 15.52 -21.87 -1.09
CA ARG A 274 14.84 -23.01 -1.72
C ARG A 274 13.46 -22.63 -2.25
N GLN A 275 12.72 -21.84 -1.51
CA GLN A 275 11.37 -21.43 -1.90
C GLN A 275 11.35 -20.40 -3.03
N LEU A 276 12.31 -19.48 -3.06
CA LEU A 276 12.48 -18.54 -4.17
C LEU A 276 12.93 -19.23 -5.46
N GLN A 277 13.63 -20.36 -5.35
CA GLN A 277 14.08 -21.17 -6.50
C GLN A 277 12.98 -22.13 -6.98
N SER A 278 12.11 -22.61 -6.09
CA SER A 278 10.98 -23.45 -6.47
C SER A 278 9.92 -22.58 -7.14
N ALA A 279 9.79 -22.69 -8.45
CA ALA A 279 8.85 -21.92 -9.28
C ALA A 279 7.36 -22.11 -8.92
N GLY A 280 7.06 -22.76 -7.81
CA GLY A 280 5.71 -23.13 -7.39
C GLY A 280 5.09 -22.28 -6.27
N GLY A 281 5.81 -21.33 -5.67
CA GLY A 281 5.20 -20.30 -4.80
C GLY A 281 4.36 -20.78 -3.62
N ALA A 282 4.49 -22.00 -3.13
CA ALA A 282 3.70 -22.53 -2.00
C ALA A 282 3.95 -21.81 -0.66
N ALA A 283 4.99 -20.97 -0.60
CA ALA A 283 5.33 -20.16 0.55
C ALA A 283 4.59 -18.83 0.63
N PHE A 284 3.95 -18.43 -0.44
CA PHE A 284 3.26 -17.15 -0.49
C PHE A 284 1.89 -17.23 0.18
N SER A 285 1.49 -16.16 0.82
CA SER A 285 0.17 -16.04 1.43
C SER A 285 -0.92 -16.43 0.45
N ARG A 286 -1.90 -17.18 0.93
CA ARG A 286 -3.11 -17.49 0.16
C ARG A 286 -4.05 -16.30 0.10
N SER A 287 -3.77 -15.22 0.83
CA SER A 287 -4.59 -14.01 0.83
C SER A 287 -4.26 -13.12 -0.36
N ASN A 288 -5.27 -12.52 -0.94
CA ASN A 288 -5.14 -11.50 -1.95
C ASN A 288 -5.20 -10.12 -1.27
N ASN A 289 -4.04 -9.52 -1.08
CA ASN A 289 -3.92 -8.23 -0.45
C ASN A 289 -3.75 -7.15 -1.51
N LEU A 290 -4.70 -6.24 -1.62
CA LEU A 290 -4.67 -5.13 -2.57
C LEU A 290 -4.85 -3.80 -1.85
N THR A 291 -4.19 -2.78 -2.35
CA THR A 291 -4.53 -1.39 -2.06
C THR A 291 -4.75 -0.63 -3.35
N ALA A 292 -5.62 0.36 -3.30
CA ALA A 292 -5.75 1.36 -4.34
C ALA A 292 -6.18 2.68 -3.72
N ARG A 293 -6.14 3.76 -4.48
CA ARG A 293 -6.38 5.08 -3.94
C ARG A 293 -7.33 5.87 -4.84
N LYS A 294 -8.20 6.66 -4.21
CA LYS A 294 -8.95 7.69 -4.92
C LYS A 294 -7.99 8.82 -5.30
N PRO A 295 -8.02 9.33 -6.55
CA PRO A 295 -7.21 10.47 -6.94
C PRO A 295 -7.45 11.67 -6.01
N THR A 296 -6.42 12.48 -5.79
CA THR A 296 -6.60 13.82 -5.23
C THR A 296 -7.28 14.73 -6.25
N THR A 297 -7.73 15.91 -5.82
CA THR A 297 -8.32 16.89 -6.74
C THR A 297 -7.30 17.29 -7.82
N GLU A 298 -6.04 17.46 -7.44
CA GLU A 298 -4.95 17.82 -8.35
C GLU A 298 -4.67 16.71 -9.36
N GLU A 299 -4.66 15.45 -8.92
CA GLU A 299 -4.45 14.28 -9.81
C GLU A 299 -5.59 14.06 -10.81
N THR A 300 -6.79 14.52 -10.48
CA THR A 300 -7.92 14.49 -11.41
C THR A 300 -7.74 15.51 -12.53
N ILE A 301 -7.06 16.62 -12.24
CA ILE A 301 -6.81 17.70 -13.21
C ILE A 301 -5.50 17.45 -13.97
N TYR A 302 -4.46 16.99 -13.29
CA TYR A 302 -3.12 16.82 -13.86
C TYR A 302 -2.69 15.35 -13.84
N PRO A 303 -2.14 14.85 -14.97
CA PRO A 303 -1.62 13.49 -15.02
C PRO A 303 -0.41 13.33 -14.07
N ALA A 304 -0.30 12.16 -13.46
CA ALA A 304 0.89 11.81 -12.69
C ALA A 304 2.10 11.55 -13.60
N CYS A 305 3.31 11.70 -13.07
CA CYS A 305 4.53 11.31 -13.76
C CYS A 305 4.47 9.82 -14.17
N SER A 306 4.75 9.54 -15.42
CA SER A 306 4.84 8.18 -15.96
C SER A 306 5.96 8.07 -17.00
N VAL A 307 6.40 6.86 -17.29
CA VAL A 307 7.45 6.61 -18.30
C VAL A 307 7.04 7.13 -19.69
N SER A 308 5.75 7.08 -19.98
CA SER A 308 5.17 7.53 -21.25
C SER A 308 4.81 9.01 -21.29
N THR A 309 4.92 9.74 -20.18
CA THR A 309 4.57 11.16 -20.13
C THR A 309 5.77 11.98 -20.62
N PHE A 310 5.65 12.58 -21.79
CA PHE A 310 6.70 13.40 -22.41
C PHE A 310 6.76 14.84 -21.88
N CYS A 311 5.73 15.25 -21.15
CA CYS A 311 5.54 16.63 -20.65
C CYS A 311 5.96 16.79 -19.19
N THR A 312 6.87 15.96 -18.69
CA THR A 312 7.43 16.10 -17.35
C THR A 312 8.72 16.90 -17.43
N ASP A 313 8.73 18.08 -16.84
CA ASP A 313 9.88 18.97 -16.86
C ASP A 313 9.96 19.80 -15.57
N ALA A 314 11.17 20.16 -15.16
CA ALA A 314 11.43 20.95 -13.98
C ALA A 314 12.58 21.93 -14.22
N GLU A 315 12.44 23.09 -13.62
CA GLU A 315 13.55 24.04 -13.45
C GLU A 315 14.03 23.97 -12.01
N ILE A 316 15.32 23.74 -11.80
CA ILE A 316 15.96 23.78 -10.49
C ILE A 316 17.06 24.84 -10.46
N VAL A 317 17.08 25.63 -9.40
CA VAL A 317 18.06 26.67 -9.19
C VAL A 317 18.69 26.51 -7.81
N LEU A 318 19.99 26.33 -7.76
CA LEU A 318 20.74 26.33 -6.51
C LEU A 318 20.75 27.75 -5.94
N VAL A 319 20.03 27.96 -4.84
CA VAL A 319 19.99 29.25 -4.11
C VAL A 319 21.23 29.41 -3.26
N SER A 320 21.58 28.35 -2.53
CA SER A 320 22.79 28.31 -1.70
C SER A 320 23.17 26.87 -1.39
N GLY A 321 24.42 26.66 -1.06
CA GLY A 321 24.90 25.39 -0.57
C GLY A 321 26.18 24.93 -1.25
N ARG A 322 26.78 23.90 -0.67
CA ARG A 322 28.08 23.37 -1.09
C ARG A 322 28.36 22.04 -0.40
N ILE A 323 29.31 21.29 -0.94
CA ILE A 323 29.87 20.11 -0.30
C ILE A 323 31.03 20.55 0.59
N ASP A 324 31.01 20.21 1.88
CA ASP A 324 32.08 20.42 2.82
C ASP A 324 33.06 19.24 2.76
N GLU A 325 34.33 19.51 2.38
CA GLU A 325 35.33 18.46 2.19
C GLU A 325 35.74 17.71 3.47
N ARG A 326 35.47 18.28 4.66
CA ARG A 326 35.81 17.64 5.93
C ARG A 326 34.74 16.69 6.41
N THR A 327 33.51 17.13 6.26
CA THR A 327 32.33 16.40 6.77
C THR A 327 31.71 15.49 5.73
N TYR A 328 32.10 15.64 4.46
CA TYR A 328 31.47 14.96 3.32
C TYR A 328 29.96 15.19 3.29
N LYS A 329 29.49 16.35 3.74
CA LYS A 329 28.10 16.76 3.72
C LYS A 329 27.88 17.84 2.68
N ALA A 330 26.73 17.75 2.02
CA ALA A 330 26.22 18.77 1.13
C ALA A 330 24.93 19.35 1.73
N ASP A 331 24.99 20.56 2.25
CA ASP A 331 23.83 21.32 2.70
C ASP A 331 23.41 22.23 1.56
N LEU A 332 22.20 22.00 1.02
CA LEU A 332 21.73 22.66 -0.20
C LEU A 332 20.36 23.29 0.06
N THR A 333 20.17 24.48 -0.50
CA THR A 333 18.87 25.12 -0.64
C THR A 333 18.64 25.39 -2.12
N VAL A 334 17.52 24.88 -2.64
CA VAL A 334 17.16 25.01 -4.04
C VAL A 334 15.75 25.54 -4.22
N ASP A 335 15.52 26.25 -5.28
CA ASP A 335 14.20 26.52 -5.80
C ASP A 335 13.91 25.52 -6.91
N ILE A 336 12.74 24.85 -6.82
CA ILE A 336 12.22 23.97 -7.86
C ILE A 336 10.92 24.54 -8.39
N LYS A 337 10.78 24.55 -9.71
CA LYS A 337 9.54 24.89 -10.39
C LYS A 337 9.13 23.74 -11.29
N ASN A 338 7.88 23.33 -11.18
CA ASN A 338 7.30 22.37 -12.12
C ASN A 338 6.95 23.11 -13.42
N THR A 339 7.74 22.93 -14.45
CA THR A 339 7.56 23.53 -15.78
C THR A 339 6.85 22.61 -16.74
N GLY A 340 6.62 21.35 -16.34
CA GLY A 340 5.89 20.36 -17.12
C GLY A 340 4.37 20.45 -16.97
N GLU A 341 3.71 19.45 -17.50
CA GLU A 341 2.24 19.29 -17.46
C GLU A 341 1.79 18.22 -16.45
N THR A 342 2.74 17.56 -15.80
CA THR A 342 2.47 16.47 -14.85
C THR A 342 2.57 16.92 -13.41
N LEU A 343 1.83 16.25 -12.54
CA LEU A 343 1.89 16.48 -11.10
C LEU A 343 3.21 15.93 -10.52
N PHE A 344 3.93 16.73 -9.73
CA PHE A 344 5.06 16.25 -8.93
C PHE A 344 4.55 15.77 -7.59
N ASP A 345 4.43 14.44 -7.44
CA ASP A 345 3.88 13.81 -6.25
C ASP A 345 4.94 13.73 -5.14
N CYS A 346 4.62 14.25 -3.95
CA CYS A 346 5.51 14.22 -2.78
C CYS A 346 5.29 12.99 -1.89
N ARG A 347 4.27 12.19 -2.14
CA ARG A 347 3.87 11.10 -1.24
C ARG A 347 4.88 9.95 -1.29
N PRO A 348 5.30 9.45 -0.12
CA PRO A 348 6.28 8.37 -0.05
C PRO A 348 5.72 7.06 -0.62
N PHE A 349 6.60 6.26 -1.20
CA PHE A 349 6.32 4.90 -1.71
C PHE A 349 5.34 4.82 -2.90
N VAL A 350 5.02 5.93 -3.53
CA VAL A 350 4.26 5.96 -4.78
C VAL A 350 5.22 5.94 -5.96
N ALA A 351 4.95 5.11 -6.97
CA ALA A 351 5.73 5.15 -8.21
C ALA A 351 5.57 6.53 -8.86
N GLY A 352 6.69 7.18 -9.18
CA GLY A 352 6.69 8.54 -9.67
C GLY A 352 6.73 9.62 -8.58
N GLN A 353 6.86 9.24 -7.30
CA GLN A 353 7.19 10.20 -6.24
C GLN A 353 8.40 11.03 -6.67
N VAL A 354 8.27 12.36 -6.59
CA VAL A 354 9.38 13.25 -6.96
C VAL A 354 10.27 13.53 -5.77
N THR A 355 11.55 13.21 -5.94
CA THR A 355 12.60 13.37 -4.93
C THR A 355 13.81 14.07 -5.53
N PHE A 356 14.66 14.59 -4.65
CA PHE A 356 15.99 15.07 -5.01
C PHE A 356 17.06 14.03 -4.71
N ALA A 357 18.04 13.94 -5.59
CA ALA A 357 19.21 13.09 -5.43
C ALA A 357 20.48 13.79 -5.85
N LEU A 358 21.59 13.49 -5.15
CA LEU A 358 22.93 13.84 -5.62
C LEU A 358 23.50 12.69 -6.47
N ARG A 359 23.97 13.00 -7.65
CA ARG A 359 24.63 12.07 -8.54
C ARG A 359 25.92 12.65 -9.13
N ARG A 360 26.75 11.77 -9.61
CA ARG A 360 27.97 12.10 -10.37
C ARG A 360 28.00 11.24 -11.62
N GLY A 361 28.25 11.85 -12.77
CA GLY A 361 28.12 11.19 -14.07
C GLY A 361 26.68 11.08 -14.57
N ALA A 362 26.48 10.74 -15.83
CA ALA A 362 25.16 10.58 -16.43
C ALA A 362 24.51 9.25 -16.00
N PRO A 363 23.19 9.21 -15.74
CA PRO A 363 22.49 7.96 -15.46
C PRO A 363 22.70 6.93 -16.58
N GLY A 364 23.09 5.71 -16.18
CA GLY A 364 23.36 4.61 -17.12
C GLY A 364 24.79 4.59 -17.72
N SER A 365 25.66 5.52 -17.34
CA SER A 365 27.09 5.46 -17.71
C SER A 365 27.90 4.64 -16.71
N ASP A 366 29.05 4.11 -17.14
CA ASP A 366 29.97 3.36 -16.26
C ASP A 366 30.56 4.22 -15.14
N ALA A 367 30.55 5.54 -15.31
CA ALA A 367 31.04 6.52 -14.33
C ALA A 367 29.93 7.00 -13.38
N PHE A 368 28.74 6.47 -13.48
CA PHE A 368 27.60 6.89 -12.66
C PHE A 368 27.78 6.48 -11.20
N SER A 369 27.63 7.45 -10.32
CA SER A 369 27.60 7.28 -8.88
C SER A 369 26.45 8.11 -8.31
N GLU A 370 25.73 7.58 -7.32
CA GLU A 370 24.66 8.31 -6.66
C GLU A 370 24.79 8.25 -5.13
N CYS A 371 24.32 9.31 -4.48
CA CYS A 371 24.08 9.29 -3.05
C CYS A 371 22.81 8.48 -2.78
N GLN A 372 22.86 7.55 -1.82
CA GLN A 372 21.72 6.69 -1.49
C GLN A 372 20.55 7.45 -0.81
N GLN A 373 20.81 8.68 -0.38
CA GLN A 373 19.78 9.52 0.23
C GLN A 373 18.85 10.10 -0.83
N ARG A 374 17.58 10.19 -0.48
CA ARG A 374 16.53 10.83 -1.24
C ARG A 374 15.84 11.86 -0.37
N HIS A 375 15.62 13.03 -0.90
CA HIS A 375 14.86 14.08 -0.23
C HIS A 375 13.57 14.35 -0.99
N PRO A 376 12.40 13.97 -0.42
CA PRO A 376 11.12 14.24 -1.05
C PRO A 376 10.79 15.74 -1.02
N LEU A 377 9.91 16.15 -1.93
CA LEU A 377 9.24 17.44 -1.81
C LEU A 377 8.41 17.49 -0.52
N ALA A 378 8.33 18.65 0.10
CA ALA A 378 7.50 18.87 1.29
C ALA A 378 6.00 18.88 0.97
N ALA A 379 5.65 19.24 -0.27
CA ALA A 379 4.29 19.26 -0.78
C ALA A 379 4.27 18.91 -2.27
N THR A 380 3.14 18.41 -2.74
CA THR A 380 2.87 18.18 -4.17
C THR A 380 2.91 19.47 -4.95
N LEU A 381 3.58 19.49 -6.11
CA LEU A 381 3.65 20.65 -6.99
C LEU A 381 2.83 20.41 -8.26
N VAL A 382 1.78 21.21 -8.43
CA VAL A 382 1.02 21.26 -9.68
C VAL A 382 1.84 21.96 -10.79
N PRO A 383 1.53 21.77 -12.06
CA PRO A 383 2.12 22.53 -13.17
C PRO A 383 2.17 24.01 -12.89
N GLY A 384 3.32 24.64 -13.13
CA GLY A 384 3.57 26.07 -12.86
C GLY A 384 3.91 26.44 -11.42
N ALA A 385 3.66 25.56 -10.45
CA ALA A 385 3.99 25.81 -9.05
C ALA A 385 5.50 25.71 -8.77
N GLN A 386 5.94 26.41 -7.74
CA GLN A 386 7.33 26.40 -7.29
C GLN A 386 7.43 26.22 -5.77
N ALA A 387 8.55 25.68 -5.32
CA ALA A 387 8.86 25.49 -3.91
C ALA A 387 10.35 25.74 -3.64
N ARG A 388 10.65 26.18 -2.42
CA ARG A 388 12.01 26.22 -1.89
C ARG A 388 12.23 25.02 -0.98
N VAL A 389 13.30 24.28 -1.21
CA VAL A 389 13.61 23.05 -0.47
C VAL A 389 15.02 23.14 0.08
N THR A 390 15.19 22.86 1.37
CA THR A 390 16.49 22.74 2.02
C THR A 390 16.72 21.27 2.37
N MET A 391 17.91 20.76 2.05
CA MET A 391 18.24 19.35 2.19
C MET A 391 19.72 19.14 2.54
N THR A 392 20.02 18.04 3.20
CA THR A 392 21.38 17.64 3.55
C THR A 392 21.66 16.24 3.04
N PHE A 393 22.70 16.09 2.22
CA PHE A 393 23.21 14.79 1.79
C PHE A 393 24.50 14.44 2.52
N SER A 394 24.72 13.16 2.78
CA SER A 394 25.96 12.63 3.32
C SER A 394 26.63 11.77 2.27
N LEU A 395 27.77 12.21 1.78
CA LEU A 395 28.59 11.44 0.85
C LEU A 395 29.46 10.43 1.61
N PRO A 396 29.86 9.32 0.99
CA PRO A 396 30.75 8.36 1.61
C PRO A 396 32.12 9.04 1.93
N PRO A 397 32.74 8.76 3.09
CA PRO A 397 34.09 9.23 3.38
C PRO A 397 35.07 8.78 2.30
N GLY A 398 35.93 9.70 1.82
CA GLY A 398 36.86 9.44 0.75
C GLY A 398 36.24 9.49 -0.67
N ALA A 399 34.97 9.87 -0.81
CA ALA A 399 34.36 10.10 -2.13
C ALA A 399 35.10 11.24 -2.86
N VAL A 400 35.21 11.11 -4.19
CA VAL A 400 35.63 12.24 -5.03
C VAL A 400 34.56 13.31 -4.94
N LEU A 401 34.95 14.52 -4.49
CA LEU A 401 33.96 15.58 -4.19
C LEU A 401 33.57 16.41 -5.42
N ASP A 402 34.42 16.45 -6.44
CA ASP A 402 34.12 17.21 -7.65
C ASP A 402 33.16 16.49 -8.58
N GLY A 403 32.35 17.27 -9.28
CA GLY A 403 31.44 16.77 -10.33
C GLY A 403 30.12 16.19 -9.82
N TRP A 404 29.75 16.47 -8.58
CA TRP A 404 28.42 16.15 -8.09
C TRP A 404 27.39 17.17 -8.60
N GLU A 405 26.26 16.64 -9.00
CA GLU A 405 25.12 17.40 -9.50
C GLU A 405 23.87 17.01 -8.73
N LEU A 406 23.04 17.99 -8.43
CA LEU A 406 21.70 17.77 -7.92
C LEU A 406 20.77 17.50 -9.10
N ASP A 407 20.04 16.43 -9.01
CA ASP A 407 19.03 16.00 -10.01
C ASP A 407 17.70 15.72 -9.32
N VAL A 408 16.65 15.68 -10.09
CA VAL A 408 15.30 15.30 -9.67
C VAL A 408 15.01 13.90 -10.18
N VAL A 409 14.33 13.10 -9.37
CA VAL A 409 14.02 11.70 -9.67
C VAL A 409 12.52 11.48 -9.53
N ALA A 410 11.89 10.91 -10.54
CA ALA A 410 10.59 10.26 -10.40
C ALA A 410 10.84 8.80 -9.99
N GLU A 411 10.68 8.49 -8.71
CA GLU A 411 11.10 7.23 -8.11
C GLU A 411 10.48 6.02 -8.81
N GLY A 412 11.35 5.08 -9.17
CA GLY A 412 10.95 3.88 -9.89
C GLY A 412 10.61 4.09 -11.38
N LEU A 413 10.70 5.32 -11.90
CA LEU A 413 10.38 5.64 -13.28
C LEU A 413 11.61 6.14 -14.05
N PHE A 414 12.15 7.32 -13.72
CA PHE A 414 13.27 7.94 -14.45
C PHE A 414 13.96 9.05 -13.64
N TRP A 415 15.16 9.42 -14.09
CA TRP A 415 15.85 10.64 -13.70
C TRP A 415 15.44 11.77 -14.65
N PHE A 416 15.14 12.95 -14.12
CA PHE A 416 14.71 14.07 -14.95
C PHE A 416 15.79 14.47 -15.97
N SER A 417 17.07 14.38 -15.62
CA SER A 417 18.17 14.60 -16.55
C SER A 417 18.17 13.64 -17.74
N SER A 418 17.62 12.43 -17.60
CA SER A 418 17.42 11.51 -18.73
C SER A 418 16.35 11.98 -19.72
N LYS A 419 15.55 12.98 -19.34
CA LYS A 419 14.52 13.64 -20.15
C LYS A 419 14.93 15.05 -20.58
N SER A 420 16.23 15.33 -20.62
CA SER A 420 16.82 16.61 -21.07
C SER A 420 16.68 17.78 -20.09
N MET A 421 16.26 17.53 -18.83
CA MET A 421 16.27 18.57 -17.81
C MET A 421 17.72 18.93 -17.40
N GLN A 422 17.95 20.21 -17.13
CA GLN A 422 19.24 20.65 -16.61
C GLN A 422 19.38 20.30 -15.13
N THR A 423 20.55 19.76 -14.76
CA THR A 423 20.94 19.50 -13.39
C THR A 423 21.63 20.72 -12.77
N CYS A 424 21.68 20.80 -11.45
CA CYS A 424 22.44 21.83 -10.75
C CYS A 424 23.80 21.29 -10.30
N ALA A 425 24.90 21.85 -10.81
CA ALA A 425 26.23 21.57 -10.28
C ALA A 425 26.34 22.04 -8.83
N VAL A 426 26.91 21.20 -7.96
CA VAL A 426 27.09 21.51 -6.54
C VAL A 426 28.55 21.90 -6.29
N PRO A 427 28.84 23.12 -5.84
CA PRO A 427 30.20 23.57 -5.58
C PRO A 427 30.80 22.86 -4.35
N VAL A 428 32.13 22.67 -4.37
CA VAL A 428 32.91 22.13 -3.26
C VAL A 428 33.53 23.27 -2.48
N LEU A 429 33.36 23.30 -1.16
CA LEU A 429 34.10 24.18 -0.28
C LEU A 429 35.47 23.59 -0.03
N ARG A 430 36.46 24.08 -0.74
CA ARG A 430 37.89 23.81 -0.45
C ARG A 430 38.42 24.90 0.49
N ARG A 431 39.16 24.51 1.51
CA ARG A 431 39.96 25.49 2.25
C ARG A 431 41.18 25.86 1.38
N ASP A 432 41.38 27.14 1.20
CA ASP A 432 42.63 27.64 0.66
C ASP A 432 43.79 27.00 1.42
N ALA A 433 44.73 26.44 0.67
CA ALA A 433 46.03 26.06 1.23
C ALA A 433 46.54 27.31 1.99
N ARG A 434 46.88 27.17 3.26
CA ARG A 434 47.49 28.25 4.04
C ARG A 434 48.59 28.82 3.17
N VAL A 435 48.49 30.08 2.85
CA VAL A 435 49.65 30.86 2.44
C VAL A 435 50.58 30.76 3.62
N GLU A 436 51.63 29.93 3.51
CA GLU A 436 52.72 29.96 4.49
C GLU A 436 53.27 31.36 4.44
N PRO A 437 53.43 32.05 5.59
CA PRO A 437 54.10 33.32 5.58
C PRO A 437 55.54 33.05 5.13
N GLU A 438 56.01 33.76 4.09
CA GLU A 438 57.41 33.75 3.70
C GLU A 438 58.25 34.07 4.93
N PRO A 439 59.27 33.29 5.20
CA PRO A 439 60.19 33.62 6.29
C PRO A 439 60.90 34.94 5.99
N CYS A 440 60.84 35.86 6.95
CA CYS A 440 61.63 37.11 6.95
C CYS A 440 63.11 36.84 6.96
#